data_3c5c1b6f88ed2ae11b0dad9fa423cf3a
#
_entry.id   3c5c1b6f88ed2ae11b0dad9fa423cf3a
#
_cell.length_a   1.000
_cell.length_b   1.000
_cell.length_c   1.000
_cell.angle_alpha   90.00
_cell.angle_beta   90.00
_cell.angle_gamma   90.00
#
_symmetry.space_group_name_H-M   'P 1'
#
loop_
_entity.id
_entity.type
_entity.pdbx_description
1 polymer ?
#
loop_
_entity_poly.entity_id
_entity_poly.type
_entity_poly.pdbx_seq_one_letter_code
_entity_poly.pdbx_strand_id
1 'polypeptide(L)'
;MVYQAKKIKSYAKINLFLKVVKKIGNYHKLYSLVTQINLFDEIFIKENISTRDNLIFSGKYNIKIKNNIILKLLSSLRKEFPILKNKNFDIYVKKNIPPGSGLGGASSNATSIFMYIKKKYNLKISKKKSIKLLVNIGKDCPLFLNTKIKLIKSFGEYFVEFINKPRIQMLLIYPEYNLSTKKVFSKFRKSSNISYKKSINLTNKEKLIEISKFYGNDLQYSALKIVPKLQTIIKSISKMDHIKLCSMTGSGSVFFVISDKKKFLLNVQKMIKKQRKSFWTKIVKTV
;
A
#
# COMPACT_ATOMS: atom_id res chain seq x y z
N MET A 1 -20.73 31.26 3.49
CA MET A 1 -20.51 30.17 2.52
C MET A 1 -20.23 28.88 3.27
N VAL A 2 -21.13 27.90 3.15
CA VAL A 2 -20.90 26.56 3.70
C VAL A 2 -19.88 25.89 2.78
N TYR A 3 -18.61 25.89 3.18
CA TYR A 3 -17.57 25.16 2.44
C TYR A 3 -17.88 23.65 2.49
N GLN A 4 -18.38 23.10 1.38
CA GLN A 4 -18.57 21.66 1.25
C GLN A 4 -17.25 20.94 1.43
N ALA A 5 -17.22 19.87 2.23
CA ALA A 5 -16.03 19.06 2.42
C ALA A 5 -15.58 18.44 1.08
N LYS A 6 -14.28 18.55 0.77
CA LYS A 6 -13.69 17.92 -0.42
C LYS A 6 -13.58 16.41 -0.23
N LYS A 7 -14.21 15.65 -1.11
CA LYS A 7 -14.08 14.18 -1.17
C LYS A 7 -12.83 13.78 -1.95
N ILE A 8 -12.02 12.88 -1.36
CA ILE A 8 -10.78 12.37 -1.94
C ILE A 8 -10.79 10.84 -1.87
N LYS A 9 -10.38 10.17 -2.95
CA LYS A 9 -10.13 8.72 -2.96
C LYS A 9 -8.66 8.46 -2.65
N SER A 10 -8.40 7.73 -1.58
CA SER A 10 -7.05 7.37 -1.13
C SER A 10 -6.81 5.89 -1.44
N TYR A 11 -6.13 5.60 -2.55
CA TYR A 11 -5.96 4.25 -3.09
C TYR A 11 -4.99 3.39 -2.29
N ALA A 12 -5.27 2.09 -2.19
CA ALA A 12 -4.35 1.10 -1.68
C ALA A 12 -3.22 0.80 -2.68
N LYS A 13 -2.12 0.22 -2.19
CA LYS A 13 -1.04 -0.32 -3.04
C LYS A 13 -0.88 -1.82 -2.86
N ILE A 14 -0.25 -2.46 -3.83
CA ILE A 14 0.33 -3.79 -3.67
C ILE A 14 1.79 -3.77 -4.10
N ASN A 15 2.59 -4.64 -3.47
CA ASN A 15 3.90 -5.01 -3.97
C ASN A 15 3.70 -6.22 -4.87
N LEU A 16 3.90 -6.07 -6.17
CA LEU A 16 3.82 -7.14 -7.16
C LEU A 16 4.94 -8.15 -6.96
N PHE A 17 6.11 -7.66 -6.56
CA PHE A 17 7.18 -8.44 -5.97
C PHE A 17 7.90 -7.64 -4.87
N LEU A 18 8.59 -8.33 -3.97
CA LEU A 18 9.40 -7.71 -2.92
C LEU A 18 10.63 -8.55 -2.61
N LYS A 19 11.79 -7.98 -2.83
CA LYS A 19 13.08 -8.55 -2.46
C LYS A 19 13.73 -7.73 -1.37
N VAL A 20 14.32 -8.41 -0.39
CA VAL A 20 15.14 -7.80 0.66
C VAL A 20 16.59 -7.94 0.26
N VAL A 21 17.21 -6.84 -0.15
CA VAL A 21 18.57 -6.83 -0.73
C VAL A 21 19.64 -6.90 0.35
N LYS A 22 19.54 -6.04 1.37
CA LYS A 22 20.52 -5.93 2.44
C LYS A 22 19.91 -5.30 3.68
N LYS A 23 20.35 -5.72 4.85
CA LYS A 23 20.06 -5.05 6.11
C LYS A 23 21.16 -4.03 6.39
N ILE A 24 20.81 -2.79 6.74
CA ILE A 24 21.73 -1.72 7.13
C ILE A 24 21.17 -1.09 8.40
N GLY A 25 21.84 -1.31 9.53
CA GLY A 25 21.33 -0.93 10.84
C GLY A 25 19.96 -1.55 11.11
N ASN A 26 18.98 -0.72 11.45
CA ASN A 26 17.58 -1.13 11.69
C ASN A 26 16.69 -1.16 10.45
N TYR A 27 17.23 -0.89 9.26
CA TYR A 27 16.47 -0.81 8.02
C TYR A 27 16.88 -1.90 7.02
N HIS A 28 15.96 -2.20 6.12
CA HIS A 28 16.20 -3.14 5.03
C HIS A 28 16.13 -2.41 3.69
N LYS A 29 17.20 -2.53 2.90
CA LYS A 29 17.20 -2.08 1.51
C LYS A 29 16.32 -3.03 0.70
N LEU A 30 15.38 -2.47 -0.04
CA LEU A 30 14.37 -3.22 -0.80
C LEU A 30 14.56 -3.03 -2.31
N TYR A 31 14.16 -4.07 -3.04
CA TYR A 31 13.92 -4.01 -4.47
C TYR A 31 12.49 -4.53 -4.71
N SER A 32 11.57 -3.64 -5.08
CA SER A 32 10.16 -3.97 -5.09
C SER A 32 9.40 -3.19 -6.15
N LEU A 33 8.51 -3.87 -6.85
CA LEU A 33 7.61 -3.27 -7.83
C LEU A 33 6.26 -3.02 -7.18
N VAL A 34 5.83 -1.75 -7.16
CA VAL A 34 4.61 -1.32 -6.47
C VAL A 34 3.64 -0.70 -7.46
N THR A 35 2.37 -1.06 -7.34
CA THR A 35 1.26 -0.43 -8.08
C THR A 35 0.10 -0.12 -7.15
N GLN A 36 -0.69 0.90 -7.50
CA GLN A 36 -1.94 1.19 -6.80
C GLN A 36 -3.09 0.40 -7.42
N ILE A 37 -4.13 0.15 -6.61
CA ILE A 37 -5.32 -0.61 -6.98
C ILE A 37 -6.59 0.17 -6.62
N ASN A 38 -7.71 -0.14 -7.26
CA ASN A 38 -8.99 0.54 -7.08
C ASN A 38 -9.75 0.18 -5.78
N LEU A 39 -9.03 -0.31 -4.77
CA LEU A 39 -9.48 -0.31 -3.37
C LEU A 39 -9.01 1.00 -2.74
N PHE A 40 -9.90 1.75 -2.10
CA PHE A 40 -9.56 3.05 -1.54
C PHE A 40 -10.36 3.37 -0.28
N ASP A 41 -9.75 4.16 0.60
CA ASP A 41 -10.47 4.88 1.66
C ASP A 41 -11.06 6.18 1.08
N GLU A 42 -12.17 6.64 1.64
CA GLU A 42 -12.77 7.92 1.29
C GLU A 42 -12.42 8.94 2.37
N ILE A 43 -11.83 10.05 1.97
CA ILE A 43 -11.45 11.14 2.87
C ILE A 43 -12.32 12.34 2.54
N PHE A 44 -12.97 12.91 3.55
CA PHE A 44 -13.65 14.18 3.47
C PHE A 44 -12.89 15.18 4.33
N ILE A 45 -12.46 16.28 3.72
CA ILE A 45 -11.64 17.29 4.37
C ILE A 45 -12.14 18.69 4.08
N LYS A 46 -12.26 19.49 5.15
CA LYS A 46 -12.51 20.94 5.07
C LYS A 46 -11.63 21.66 6.10
N GLU A 47 -11.35 22.93 5.83
CA GLU A 47 -10.77 23.82 6.83
C GLU A 47 -11.82 24.16 7.87
N ASN A 48 -11.43 24.22 9.14
CA ASN A 48 -12.28 24.65 10.24
C ASN A 48 -11.72 25.91 10.92
N ILE A 49 -12.57 26.57 11.68
CA ILE A 49 -12.23 27.79 12.45
C ILE A 49 -11.80 27.47 13.89
N SER A 50 -11.80 26.20 14.28
CA SER A 50 -11.41 25.80 15.62
C SER A 50 -9.89 25.88 15.83
N THR A 51 -9.46 25.83 17.08
CA THR A 51 -8.05 25.89 17.46
C THR A 51 -7.30 24.56 17.27
N ARG A 52 -8.01 23.50 16.84
CA ARG A 52 -7.45 22.13 16.70
C ARG A 52 -8.00 21.41 15.49
N ASP A 53 -7.22 20.44 14.99
CA ASP A 53 -7.68 19.48 14.00
C ASP A 53 -8.69 18.52 14.62
N ASN A 54 -9.73 18.19 13.87
CA ASN A 54 -10.68 17.15 14.20
C ASN A 54 -10.52 15.98 13.23
N LEU A 55 -10.12 14.81 13.74
CA LEU A 55 -9.88 13.61 12.95
C LEU A 55 -10.80 12.49 13.41
N ILE A 56 -11.68 12.06 12.51
CA ILE A 56 -12.68 11.02 12.77
C ILE A 56 -12.48 9.87 11.78
N PHE A 57 -12.48 8.65 12.28
CA PHE A 57 -12.50 7.44 11.48
C PHE A 57 -13.85 6.74 11.60
N SER A 58 -14.31 6.19 10.47
CA SER A 58 -15.51 5.34 10.42
C SER A 58 -15.28 4.15 9.49
N GLY A 59 -16.30 3.31 9.34
CA GLY A 59 -16.29 2.13 8.49
C GLY A 59 -16.01 0.85 9.27
N LYS A 60 -15.59 -0.21 8.58
CA LYS A 60 -15.46 -1.55 9.16
C LYS A 60 -14.34 -1.66 10.23
N TYR A 61 -13.36 -0.75 10.19
CA TYR A 61 -12.14 -0.87 11.00
C TYR A 61 -12.00 0.23 12.03
N ASN A 62 -11.82 -0.14 13.29
CA ASN A 62 -11.53 0.80 14.38
C ASN A 62 -10.05 1.25 14.32
N ILE A 63 -9.82 2.56 14.24
CA ILE A 63 -8.49 3.17 14.13
C ILE A 63 -8.21 4.06 15.33
N LYS A 64 -7.10 3.82 16.01
CA LYS A 64 -6.63 4.68 17.09
C LYS A 64 -6.16 6.03 16.54
N ILE A 65 -6.61 7.12 17.19
CA ILE A 65 -6.22 8.49 16.81
C ILE A 65 -4.86 8.85 17.39
N LYS A 66 -4.51 8.37 18.59
CA LYS A 66 -3.22 8.65 19.26
C LYS A 66 -2.05 8.24 18.37
N ASN A 67 -1.10 9.13 18.16
CA ASN A 67 0.09 8.96 17.30
C ASN A 67 -0.26 8.69 15.82
N ASN A 68 -1.39 9.23 15.34
CA ASN A 68 -1.83 9.01 13.98
C ASN A 68 -0.92 9.72 12.95
N ILE A 69 -0.65 9.03 11.84
CA ILE A 69 0.21 9.52 10.76
C ILE A 69 -0.33 10.81 10.11
N ILE A 70 -1.66 11.00 10.08
CA ILE A 70 -2.30 12.22 9.54
C ILE A 70 -1.97 13.41 10.43
N LEU A 71 -2.10 13.29 11.75
CA LEU A 71 -1.75 14.35 12.69
C LEU A 71 -0.25 14.68 12.64
N LYS A 72 0.61 13.67 12.50
CA LYS A 72 2.04 13.87 12.27
C LYS A 72 2.31 14.67 10.99
N LEU A 73 1.59 14.38 9.90
CA LEU A 73 1.69 15.12 8.65
C LEU A 73 1.30 16.59 8.85
N LEU A 74 0.14 16.86 9.46
CA LEU A 74 -0.35 18.24 9.66
C LEU A 74 0.64 19.06 10.51
N SER A 75 1.16 18.48 11.59
CA SER A 75 2.20 19.10 12.41
C SER A 75 3.47 19.42 11.61
N SER A 76 3.94 18.47 10.77
CA SER A 76 5.11 18.70 9.90
C SER A 76 4.86 19.79 8.87
N LEU A 77 3.66 19.85 8.28
CA LEU A 77 3.31 20.88 7.31
C LEU A 77 3.26 22.29 7.94
N ARG A 78 2.72 22.43 9.15
CA ARG A 78 2.70 23.72 9.88
C ARG A 78 4.10 24.22 10.21
N LYS A 79 5.03 23.30 10.54
CA LYS A 79 6.44 23.66 10.77
C LYS A 79 7.14 24.12 9.50
N GLU A 80 6.83 23.53 8.36
CA GLU A 80 7.50 23.80 7.09
C GLU A 80 6.92 25.01 6.34
N PHE A 81 5.59 25.29 6.51
CA PHE A 81 4.87 26.31 5.75
C PHE A 81 4.15 27.30 6.66
N PRO A 82 4.65 28.54 6.83
CA PRO A 82 4.03 29.56 7.70
C PRO A 82 2.55 29.83 7.40
N ILE A 83 2.15 29.78 6.12
CA ILE A 83 0.74 29.95 5.69
C ILE A 83 -0.23 28.95 6.34
N LEU A 84 0.29 27.81 6.84
CA LEU A 84 -0.52 26.77 7.49
C LEU A 84 -0.53 26.88 9.01
N LYS A 85 0.25 27.81 9.62
CA LYS A 85 0.45 27.88 11.08
C LYS A 85 -0.85 27.88 11.87
N ASN A 86 -1.85 28.66 11.42
CA ASN A 86 -3.15 28.80 12.06
C ASN A 86 -4.30 28.10 11.29
N LYS A 87 -3.96 27.15 10.42
CA LYS A 87 -4.96 26.41 9.64
C LYS A 87 -5.23 25.06 10.29
N ASN A 88 -6.49 24.82 10.64
CA ASN A 88 -6.97 23.57 11.19
C ASN A 88 -8.03 22.92 10.30
N PHE A 89 -8.18 21.62 10.41
CA PHE A 89 -8.98 20.83 9.48
C PHE A 89 -9.93 19.87 10.22
N ASP A 90 -11.16 19.76 9.72
CA ASP A 90 -12.04 18.64 9.96
C ASP A 90 -11.74 17.57 8.90
N ILE A 91 -11.32 16.40 9.34
CA ILE A 91 -10.94 15.27 8.49
C ILE A 91 -11.75 14.06 8.92
N TYR A 92 -12.59 13.58 8.01
CA TYR A 92 -13.34 12.35 8.18
C TYR A 92 -12.84 11.29 7.21
N VAL A 93 -12.45 10.11 7.72
CA VAL A 93 -11.89 9.02 6.93
C VAL A 93 -12.74 7.78 7.06
N LYS A 94 -13.46 7.41 5.98
CA LYS A 94 -14.17 6.13 5.86
C LYS A 94 -13.21 5.04 5.45
N LYS A 95 -12.91 4.12 6.38
CA LYS A 95 -11.92 3.06 6.22
C LYS A 95 -12.49 1.85 5.48
N ASN A 96 -11.98 1.63 4.27
CA ASN A 96 -12.27 0.45 3.45
C ASN A 96 -11.04 -0.45 3.28
N ILE A 97 -9.84 0.12 3.48
CA ILE A 97 -8.56 -0.61 3.40
C ILE A 97 -8.29 -1.22 4.78
N PRO A 98 -8.14 -2.56 4.90
CA PRO A 98 -7.82 -3.19 6.17
C PRO A 98 -6.52 -2.66 6.78
N PRO A 99 -6.50 -2.27 8.06
CA PRO A 99 -5.28 -1.84 8.73
C PRO A 99 -4.31 -3.02 8.93
N GLY A 100 -3.00 -2.75 8.92
CA GLY A 100 -1.98 -3.79 9.12
C GLY A 100 -1.92 -4.87 8.04
N SER A 101 -2.57 -4.66 6.90
CA SER A 101 -2.72 -5.63 5.81
C SER A 101 -1.59 -5.63 4.78
N GLY A 102 -0.62 -4.72 4.88
CA GLY A 102 0.41 -4.51 3.86
C GLY A 102 -0.05 -3.68 2.65
N LEU A 103 -1.30 -3.19 2.63
CA LEU A 103 -1.89 -2.42 1.51
C LEU A 103 -1.60 -0.91 1.56
N GLY A 104 -0.91 -0.42 2.57
CA GLY A 104 -0.43 0.96 2.67
C GLY A 104 -1.51 2.03 2.93
N GLY A 105 -2.68 1.66 3.48
CA GLY A 105 -3.82 2.57 3.64
C GLY A 105 -3.50 3.83 4.45
N ALA A 106 -2.80 3.73 5.58
CA ALA A 106 -2.44 4.89 6.40
C ALA A 106 -1.51 5.87 5.65
N SER A 107 -0.48 5.34 4.97
CA SER A 107 0.45 6.16 4.16
C SER A 107 -0.26 6.81 2.97
N SER A 108 -1.19 6.10 2.34
CA SER A 108 -2.03 6.64 1.28
C SER A 108 -2.88 7.80 1.78
N ASN A 109 -3.54 7.64 2.95
CA ASN A 109 -4.37 8.70 3.55
C ASN A 109 -3.55 9.95 3.82
N ALA A 110 -2.39 9.82 4.46
CA ALA A 110 -1.50 10.95 4.73
C ALA A 110 -1.07 11.65 3.43
N THR A 111 -0.64 10.89 2.42
CA THR A 111 -0.21 11.49 1.14
C THR A 111 -1.35 12.15 0.38
N SER A 112 -2.54 11.56 0.38
CA SER A 112 -3.74 12.17 -0.25
C SER A 112 -4.11 13.49 0.39
N ILE A 113 -4.01 13.60 1.72
CA ILE A 113 -4.21 14.86 2.46
C ILE A 113 -3.10 15.86 2.14
N PHE A 114 -1.82 15.42 2.11
CA PHE A 114 -0.71 16.26 1.67
C PHE A 114 -0.95 16.88 0.29
N MET A 115 -1.35 16.07 -0.69
CA MET A 115 -1.62 16.53 -2.05
C MET A 115 -2.78 17.51 -2.11
N TYR A 116 -3.82 17.31 -1.31
CA TYR A 116 -4.94 18.24 -1.19
C TYR A 116 -4.48 19.58 -0.62
N ILE A 117 -3.76 19.58 0.52
CA ILE A 117 -3.29 20.80 1.17
C ILE A 117 -2.29 21.55 0.25
N LYS A 118 -1.36 20.82 -0.37
CA LYS A 118 -0.43 21.39 -1.36
C LYS A 118 -1.16 22.14 -2.45
N LYS A 119 -2.23 21.56 -3.01
CA LYS A 119 -3.04 22.18 -4.07
C LYS A 119 -3.85 23.35 -3.53
N LYS A 120 -4.55 23.18 -2.40
CA LYS A 120 -5.44 24.20 -1.83
C LYS A 120 -4.71 25.50 -1.49
N TYR A 121 -3.50 25.40 -0.92
CA TYR A 121 -2.69 26.56 -0.51
C TYR A 121 -1.57 26.89 -1.48
N ASN A 122 -1.56 26.30 -2.67
CA ASN A 122 -0.54 26.53 -3.71
C ASN A 122 0.90 26.43 -3.17
N LEU A 123 1.16 25.43 -2.30
CA LEU A 123 2.47 25.30 -1.67
C LEU A 123 3.57 25.06 -2.69
N LYS A 124 4.52 25.99 -2.76
CA LYS A 124 5.69 25.92 -3.66
C LYS A 124 6.73 24.96 -3.09
N ILE A 125 6.56 23.68 -3.36
CA ILE A 125 7.47 22.62 -2.92
C ILE A 125 7.84 21.70 -4.09
N SER A 126 9.14 21.49 -4.32
CA SER A 126 9.65 20.59 -5.37
C SER A 126 9.29 19.13 -5.11
N LYS A 127 9.33 18.29 -6.15
CA LYS A 127 9.11 16.83 -6.03
C LYS A 127 10.10 16.21 -5.03
N LYS A 128 11.39 16.59 -5.11
CA LYS A 128 12.45 16.08 -4.21
C LYS A 128 12.16 16.43 -2.73
N LYS A 129 11.79 17.67 -2.46
CA LYS A 129 11.45 18.12 -1.09
C LYS A 129 10.16 17.47 -0.59
N SER A 130 9.15 17.28 -1.46
CA SER A 130 7.92 16.52 -1.13
C SER A 130 8.22 15.08 -0.73
N ILE A 131 9.10 14.39 -1.47
CA ILE A 131 9.52 13.02 -1.15
C ILE A 131 10.21 12.99 0.23
N LYS A 132 11.19 13.90 0.48
CA LYS A 132 11.91 13.98 1.76
C LYS A 132 10.96 14.20 2.94
N LEU A 133 10.01 15.13 2.82
CA LEU A 133 9.00 15.38 3.84
C LEU A 133 8.16 14.13 4.10
N LEU A 134 7.63 13.51 3.05
CA LEU A 134 6.75 12.35 3.16
C LEU A 134 7.45 11.09 3.71
N VAL A 135 8.72 10.86 3.40
CA VAL A 135 9.52 9.76 4.00
C VAL A 135 9.59 9.88 5.52
N ASN A 136 9.72 11.10 6.06
CA ASN A 136 9.74 11.36 7.49
C ASN A 136 8.38 11.10 8.16
N ILE A 137 7.29 11.20 7.41
CA ILE A 137 5.94 10.85 7.86
C ILE A 137 5.76 9.34 7.87
N GLY A 138 6.13 8.68 6.76
CA GLY A 138 6.09 7.23 6.62
C GLY A 138 6.81 6.77 5.36
N LYS A 139 7.55 5.65 5.45
CA LYS A 139 8.39 5.14 4.35
C LYS A 139 7.61 4.87 3.05
N ASP A 140 6.35 4.45 3.15
CA ASP A 140 5.50 4.19 1.98
C ASP A 140 4.80 5.45 1.45
N CYS A 141 4.78 6.58 2.18
CA CYS A 141 4.04 7.78 1.77
C CYS A 141 4.44 8.29 0.36
N PRO A 142 5.72 8.39 -0.02
CA PRO A 142 6.09 8.88 -1.34
C PRO A 142 5.53 8.06 -2.51
N LEU A 143 5.21 6.77 -2.28
CA LEU A 143 4.67 5.88 -3.29
C LEU A 143 3.27 6.30 -3.78
N PHE A 144 2.57 7.13 -3.02
CA PHE A 144 1.21 7.60 -3.30
C PHE A 144 1.14 9.00 -3.92
N LEU A 145 2.28 9.64 -4.24
CA LEU A 145 2.31 10.96 -4.90
C LEU A 145 1.64 10.98 -6.28
N ASN A 146 1.60 9.85 -6.94
CA ASN A 146 0.86 9.62 -8.19
C ASN A 146 0.55 8.13 -8.36
N THR A 147 -0.24 7.78 -9.38
CA THR A 147 -0.68 6.39 -9.64
C THR A 147 0.25 5.58 -10.53
N LYS A 148 1.44 6.10 -10.90
CA LYS A 148 2.41 5.35 -11.72
C LYS A 148 2.91 4.11 -10.99
N ILE A 149 3.26 3.07 -11.74
CA ILE A 149 3.99 1.92 -11.20
C ILE A 149 5.37 2.40 -10.77
N LYS A 150 5.84 1.94 -9.61
CA LYS A 150 7.13 2.36 -9.02
C LYS A 150 8.00 1.16 -8.72
N LEU A 151 9.25 1.22 -9.16
CA LEU A 151 10.29 0.29 -8.78
C LEU A 151 11.14 0.90 -7.68
N ILE A 152 10.99 0.39 -6.47
CA ILE A 152 11.78 0.80 -5.30
C ILE A 152 13.16 0.15 -5.40
N LYS A 153 14.23 0.94 -5.21
CA LYS A 153 15.63 0.48 -5.24
C LYS A 153 16.41 0.77 -3.95
N SER A 154 15.73 1.17 -2.87
CA SER A 154 16.37 1.52 -1.60
C SER A 154 15.42 1.34 -0.42
N PHE A 155 15.37 2.28 0.51
CA PHE A 155 14.53 2.23 1.72
C PHE A 155 13.12 2.81 1.52
N GLY A 156 12.71 3.08 0.26
CA GLY A 156 11.42 3.67 -0.11
C GLY A 156 11.50 5.11 -0.61
N GLU A 157 12.61 5.81 -0.35
CA GLU A 157 12.85 7.20 -0.79
C GLU A 157 13.31 7.28 -2.25
N TYR A 158 13.91 6.22 -2.78
CA TYR A 158 14.40 6.17 -4.15
C TYR A 158 13.63 5.14 -4.98
N PHE A 159 12.95 5.62 -6.02
CA PHE A 159 12.18 4.78 -6.93
C PHE A 159 12.18 5.32 -8.36
N VAL A 160 12.05 4.41 -9.32
CA VAL A 160 11.84 4.70 -10.74
C VAL A 160 10.36 4.58 -11.06
N GLU A 161 9.79 5.53 -11.81
CA GLU A 161 8.40 5.53 -12.23
C GLU A 161 8.27 5.00 -13.67
N PHE A 162 7.25 4.14 -13.90
CA PHE A 162 6.91 3.65 -15.22
C PHE A 162 5.65 4.32 -15.74
N ILE A 163 5.69 4.80 -16.99
CA ILE A 163 4.57 5.43 -17.66
C ILE A 163 3.50 4.40 -18.00
N ASN A 164 3.92 3.25 -18.54
CA ASN A 164 3.03 2.15 -18.89
C ASN A 164 2.41 1.53 -17.63
N LYS A 165 1.08 1.43 -17.63
CA LYS A 165 0.29 0.88 -16.54
C LYS A 165 -0.58 -0.27 -17.08
N PRO A 166 -0.06 -1.48 -17.20
CA PRO A 166 -0.89 -2.62 -17.59
C PRO A 166 -2.05 -2.79 -16.61
N ARG A 167 -3.27 -2.89 -17.16
CA ARG A 167 -4.47 -3.14 -16.34
C ARG A 167 -4.52 -4.60 -15.96
N ILE A 168 -4.34 -4.88 -14.66
CA ILE A 168 -4.41 -6.23 -14.11
C ILE A 168 -5.56 -6.30 -13.13
N GLN A 169 -6.41 -7.31 -13.32
CA GLN A 169 -7.43 -7.68 -12.37
C GLN A 169 -6.90 -8.76 -11.45
N MET A 170 -7.20 -8.65 -10.15
CA MET A 170 -6.73 -9.58 -9.14
C MET A 170 -7.74 -9.74 -8.02
N LEU A 171 -7.70 -10.89 -7.34
CA LEU A 171 -8.42 -11.14 -6.11
C LEU A 171 -7.49 -10.87 -4.93
N LEU A 172 -7.90 -10.02 -4.00
CA LEU A 172 -7.26 -9.85 -2.70
C LEU A 172 -7.89 -10.81 -1.71
N ILE A 173 -7.05 -11.44 -0.89
CA ILE A 173 -7.44 -12.33 0.21
C ILE A 173 -6.74 -11.82 1.47
N TYR A 174 -7.52 -11.34 2.43
CA TYR A 174 -7.02 -10.91 3.74
C TYR A 174 -7.51 -11.90 4.80
N PRO A 175 -6.61 -12.68 5.39
CA PRO A 175 -6.98 -13.73 6.35
C PRO A 175 -7.28 -13.18 7.75
N GLU A 176 -7.39 -11.85 7.91
CA GLU A 176 -7.60 -11.12 9.17
C GLU A 176 -6.54 -11.36 10.26
N TYR A 177 -5.39 -11.93 9.88
CA TYR A 177 -4.22 -11.96 10.77
C TYR A 177 -3.43 -10.66 10.66
N ASN A 178 -3.34 -9.94 11.76
CA ASN A 178 -2.53 -8.72 11.84
C ASN A 178 -1.05 -9.10 12.04
N LEU A 179 -0.29 -9.17 10.95
CA LEU A 179 1.14 -9.45 10.97
C LEU A 179 1.93 -8.17 11.24
N SER A 180 2.64 -8.14 12.36
CA SER A 180 3.59 -7.05 12.62
C SER A 180 4.73 -7.09 11.62
N THR A 181 4.92 -6.02 10.84
CA THR A 181 6.04 -5.88 9.90
C THR A 181 7.38 -6.16 10.59
N LYS A 182 7.57 -5.65 11.82
CA LYS A 182 8.78 -5.89 12.62
C LYS A 182 8.99 -7.40 12.89
N LYS A 183 7.92 -8.14 13.26
CA LYS A 183 7.99 -9.60 13.50
C LYS A 183 8.29 -10.37 12.21
N VAL A 184 7.77 -9.96 11.06
CA VAL A 184 8.03 -10.63 9.78
C VAL A 184 9.48 -10.41 9.36
N PHE A 185 10.00 -9.19 9.46
CA PHE A 185 11.40 -8.89 9.15
C PHE A 185 12.39 -9.54 10.13
N SER A 186 12.05 -9.67 11.42
CA SER A 186 12.93 -10.34 12.40
C SER A 186 13.07 -11.86 12.14
N LYS A 187 12.10 -12.48 11.48
CA LYS A 187 12.15 -13.89 11.03
C LYS A 187 12.86 -14.05 9.67
N PHE A 188 13.16 -12.97 8.99
CA PHE A 188 13.84 -13.00 7.70
C PHE A 188 15.35 -13.19 7.90
N ARG A 189 15.89 -14.32 7.41
CA ARG A 189 17.30 -14.72 7.64
C ARG A 189 18.20 -14.63 6.40
N LYS A 190 17.63 -14.47 5.19
CA LYS A 190 18.41 -14.56 3.94
C LYS A 190 18.24 -13.29 3.11
N SER A 191 19.30 -12.48 3.00
CA SER A 191 19.36 -11.45 1.98
C SER A 191 19.58 -12.10 0.61
N SER A 192 18.87 -11.64 -0.39
CA SER A 192 19.07 -12.11 -1.77
C SER A 192 20.25 -11.36 -2.37
N ASN A 193 21.29 -12.08 -2.82
CA ASN A 193 22.20 -11.53 -3.81
C ASN A 193 21.41 -11.34 -5.09
N ILE A 194 20.80 -10.17 -5.26
CA ILE A 194 20.03 -9.86 -6.45
C ILE A 194 21.00 -9.35 -7.50
N SER A 195 21.21 -10.14 -8.53
CA SER A 195 21.57 -9.58 -9.83
C SER A 195 20.40 -8.71 -10.29
N TYR A 196 20.54 -7.40 -10.12
CA TYR A 196 19.54 -6.47 -10.67
C TYR A 196 19.53 -6.67 -12.17
N LYS A 197 18.42 -7.16 -12.75
CA LYS A 197 18.25 -7.03 -14.19
C LYS A 197 18.47 -5.56 -14.54
N LYS A 198 19.46 -5.26 -15.39
CA LYS A 198 19.89 -3.88 -15.74
C LYS A 198 18.72 -2.99 -16.18
N SER A 199 17.67 -3.57 -16.75
CA SER A 199 16.43 -2.86 -17.09
C SER A 199 15.21 -3.77 -16.84
N ILE A 200 14.21 -3.25 -16.11
CA ILE A 200 12.87 -3.82 -16.10
C ILE A 200 12.07 -3.08 -17.16
N ASN A 201 11.63 -3.78 -18.19
CA ASN A 201 10.71 -3.25 -19.18
C ASN A 201 9.30 -3.77 -18.92
N LEU A 202 8.36 -2.87 -18.65
CA LEU A 202 6.95 -3.17 -18.36
C LEU A 202 6.09 -2.83 -19.58
N THR A 203 6.24 -3.58 -20.65
CA THR A 203 5.52 -3.33 -21.91
C THR A 203 4.05 -3.73 -21.82
N ASN A 204 3.76 -4.86 -21.19
CA ASN A 204 2.42 -5.44 -21.14
C ASN A 204 2.16 -6.18 -19.82
N LYS A 205 0.95 -6.74 -19.70
CA LYS A 205 0.47 -7.49 -18.53
C LYS A 205 1.28 -8.77 -18.30
N GLU A 206 1.59 -9.49 -19.36
CA GLU A 206 2.30 -10.78 -19.34
C GLU A 206 3.69 -10.59 -18.77
N LYS A 207 4.42 -9.58 -19.25
CA LYS A 207 5.77 -9.25 -18.79
C LYS A 207 5.78 -8.84 -17.33
N LEU A 208 4.78 -8.10 -16.90
CA LEU A 208 4.65 -7.70 -15.50
C LEU A 208 4.38 -8.90 -14.58
N ILE A 209 3.55 -9.87 -15.02
CA ILE A 209 3.30 -11.11 -14.27
C ILE A 209 4.56 -11.98 -14.22
N GLU A 210 5.27 -12.13 -15.35
CA GLU A 210 6.53 -12.88 -15.43
C GLU A 210 7.57 -12.34 -14.44
N ILE A 211 7.79 -11.03 -14.43
CA ILE A 211 8.73 -10.37 -13.53
C ILE A 211 8.29 -10.55 -12.06
N SER A 212 6.99 -10.44 -11.80
CA SER A 212 6.44 -10.64 -10.45
C SER A 212 6.63 -12.07 -9.95
N LYS A 213 6.48 -13.08 -10.81
CA LYS A 213 6.78 -14.48 -10.51
C LYS A 213 8.27 -14.70 -10.25
N PHE A 214 9.12 -14.18 -11.13
CA PHE A 214 10.56 -14.36 -11.06
C PHE A 214 11.14 -13.86 -9.73
N TYR A 215 10.74 -12.67 -9.30
CA TYR A 215 11.25 -12.11 -8.04
C TYR A 215 10.48 -12.62 -6.81
N GLY A 216 9.18 -12.81 -6.87
CA GLY A 216 8.35 -13.24 -5.75
C GLY A 216 8.36 -12.27 -4.56
N ASN A 217 8.10 -12.78 -3.37
CA ASN A 217 8.11 -11.99 -2.13
C ASN A 217 8.97 -12.69 -1.07
N ASP A 218 10.14 -12.15 -0.75
CA ASP A 218 11.07 -12.72 0.22
C ASP A 218 10.49 -12.81 1.63
N LEU A 219 9.56 -11.93 1.98
CA LEU A 219 8.93 -11.91 3.30
C LEU A 219 7.82 -12.97 3.45
N GLN A 220 7.33 -13.55 2.34
CA GLN A 220 6.24 -14.51 2.37
C GLN A 220 6.59 -15.74 3.21
N TYR A 221 7.78 -16.30 3.06
CA TYR A 221 8.21 -17.46 3.85
C TYR A 221 8.23 -17.15 5.35
N SER A 222 8.75 -15.97 5.73
CA SER A 222 8.77 -15.54 7.13
C SER A 222 7.36 -15.34 7.69
N ALA A 223 6.44 -14.79 6.91
CA ALA A 223 5.04 -14.61 7.29
C ALA A 223 4.33 -15.98 7.47
N LEU A 224 4.59 -16.93 6.57
CA LEU A 224 4.02 -18.29 6.65
C LEU A 224 4.56 -19.09 7.85
N LYS A 225 5.80 -18.84 8.28
CA LYS A 225 6.30 -19.38 9.56
C LYS A 225 5.57 -18.84 10.78
N ILE A 226 5.06 -17.61 10.72
CA ILE A 226 4.27 -17.01 11.81
C ILE A 226 2.84 -17.54 11.79
N VAL A 227 2.27 -17.75 10.58
CA VAL A 227 0.89 -18.25 10.39
C VAL A 227 0.88 -19.45 9.43
N PRO A 228 1.29 -20.66 9.87
CA PRO A 228 1.44 -21.84 8.99
C PRO A 228 0.16 -22.24 8.25
N LYS A 229 -1.00 -22.02 8.87
CA LYS A 229 -2.33 -22.35 8.28
C LYS A 229 -2.57 -21.67 6.91
N LEU A 230 -1.88 -20.57 6.61
CA LEU A 230 -1.97 -19.91 5.31
C LEU A 230 -1.25 -20.66 4.19
N GLN A 231 -0.25 -21.47 4.52
CA GLN A 231 0.54 -22.18 3.53
C GLN A 231 -0.31 -23.16 2.71
N THR A 232 -1.18 -23.93 3.36
CA THR A 232 -2.07 -24.88 2.69
C THR A 232 -2.99 -24.17 1.69
N ILE A 233 -3.60 -23.04 2.11
CA ILE A 233 -4.52 -22.28 1.27
C ILE A 233 -3.78 -21.72 0.03
N ILE A 234 -2.59 -21.16 0.23
CA ILE A 234 -1.81 -20.59 -0.88
C ILE A 234 -1.39 -21.68 -1.85
N LYS A 235 -0.92 -22.84 -1.33
CA LYS A 235 -0.56 -24.00 -2.15
C LYS A 235 -1.76 -24.51 -2.97
N SER A 236 -2.95 -24.60 -2.36
CA SER A 236 -4.18 -25.02 -3.07
C SER A 236 -4.52 -24.05 -4.19
N ILE A 237 -4.50 -22.74 -3.93
CA ILE A 237 -4.78 -21.71 -4.95
C ILE A 237 -3.74 -21.76 -6.08
N SER A 238 -2.45 -21.88 -5.74
CA SER A 238 -1.36 -21.89 -6.73
C SER A 238 -1.39 -23.09 -7.69
N LYS A 239 -2.07 -24.18 -7.28
CA LYS A 239 -2.25 -25.39 -8.10
C LYS A 239 -3.52 -25.36 -8.97
N MET A 240 -4.38 -24.36 -8.79
CA MET A 240 -5.62 -24.24 -9.60
C MET A 240 -5.28 -23.80 -11.02
N ASP A 241 -6.01 -24.39 -11.98
CA ASP A 241 -5.89 -24.02 -13.38
C ASP A 241 -6.15 -22.54 -13.60
N HIS A 242 -5.47 -21.99 -14.59
CA HIS A 242 -5.56 -20.58 -14.99
C HIS A 242 -5.13 -19.56 -13.91
N ILE A 243 -4.58 -19.97 -12.78
CA ILE A 243 -3.95 -19.05 -11.84
C ILE A 243 -2.52 -18.76 -12.28
N LYS A 244 -2.28 -17.50 -12.61
CA LYS A 244 -0.96 -17.04 -13.10
C LYS A 244 -0.01 -16.69 -11.96
N LEU A 245 -0.53 -16.16 -10.86
CA LEU A 245 0.27 -15.77 -9.69
C LEU A 245 -0.59 -15.76 -8.44
N CYS A 246 -0.07 -16.36 -7.36
CA CYS A 246 -0.58 -16.18 -5.99
C CYS A 246 0.61 -15.76 -5.12
N SER A 247 0.59 -14.56 -4.58
CA SER A 247 1.71 -14.00 -3.82
C SER A 247 1.22 -13.07 -2.70
N MET A 248 2.03 -12.93 -1.66
CA MET A 248 1.80 -11.98 -0.58
C MET A 248 2.23 -10.57 -0.99
N THR A 249 1.52 -9.54 -0.54
CA THR A 249 1.93 -8.16 -0.72
C THR A 249 2.60 -7.60 0.53
N GLY A 250 3.73 -6.91 0.35
CA GLY A 250 4.48 -6.31 1.47
C GLY A 250 4.91 -7.37 2.49
N SER A 251 4.79 -7.03 3.77
CA SER A 251 5.02 -7.95 4.90
C SER A 251 3.79 -8.79 5.25
N GLY A 252 2.72 -8.72 4.46
CA GLY A 252 1.47 -9.44 4.70
C GLY A 252 0.50 -8.65 5.60
N SER A 253 -0.61 -9.26 5.93
CA SER A 253 -1.02 -10.65 5.64
C SER A 253 -1.87 -10.83 4.37
N VAL A 254 -2.11 -9.79 3.57
CA VAL A 254 -2.88 -9.90 2.33
C VAL A 254 -2.11 -10.66 1.26
N PHE A 255 -2.80 -11.60 0.61
CA PHE A 255 -2.38 -12.24 -0.63
C PHE A 255 -3.16 -11.68 -1.80
N PHE A 256 -2.54 -11.67 -2.97
CA PHE A 256 -3.23 -11.37 -4.21
C PHE A 256 -3.09 -12.52 -5.20
N VAL A 257 -4.16 -12.76 -5.95
CA VAL A 257 -4.23 -13.81 -6.97
C VAL A 257 -4.49 -13.15 -8.31
N ILE A 258 -3.67 -13.47 -9.30
CA ILE A 258 -3.86 -13.02 -10.70
C ILE A 258 -4.24 -14.21 -11.55
N SER A 259 -5.23 -14.01 -12.43
CA SER A 259 -5.69 -15.00 -13.41
C SER A 259 -5.95 -14.35 -14.77
N ASP A 260 -6.02 -15.15 -15.80
CA ASP A 260 -6.33 -14.68 -17.15
C ASP A 260 -7.73 -14.11 -17.27
N LYS A 261 -8.72 -14.77 -16.63
CA LYS A 261 -10.12 -14.40 -16.71
C LYS A 261 -10.75 -14.22 -15.33
N LYS A 262 -11.65 -13.26 -15.22
CA LYS A 262 -12.37 -12.93 -13.99
C LYS A 262 -13.12 -14.13 -13.38
N LYS A 263 -13.67 -15.05 -14.22
CA LYS A 263 -14.38 -16.23 -13.74
C LYS A 263 -13.53 -17.09 -12.79
N PHE A 264 -12.24 -17.25 -13.05
CA PHE A 264 -11.36 -18.04 -12.20
C PHE A 264 -11.09 -17.36 -10.86
N LEU A 265 -10.97 -16.02 -10.83
CA LEU A 265 -10.89 -15.26 -9.58
C LEU A 265 -12.15 -15.40 -8.73
N LEU A 266 -13.34 -15.45 -9.38
CA LEU A 266 -14.61 -15.69 -8.70
C LEU A 266 -14.68 -17.11 -8.12
N ASN A 267 -14.16 -18.12 -8.83
CA ASN A 267 -14.09 -19.49 -8.33
C ASN A 267 -13.19 -19.59 -7.07
N VAL A 268 -11.99 -18.98 -7.12
CA VAL A 268 -11.12 -18.88 -5.93
C VAL A 268 -11.84 -18.16 -4.79
N GLN A 269 -12.55 -17.07 -5.07
CA GLN A 269 -13.29 -16.32 -4.07
C GLN A 269 -14.39 -17.16 -3.41
N LYS A 270 -15.15 -17.92 -4.19
CA LYS A 270 -16.20 -18.85 -3.70
C LYS A 270 -15.57 -19.94 -2.82
N MET A 271 -14.49 -20.57 -3.28
CA MET A 271 -13.75 -21.58 -2.52
C MET A 271 -13.29 -21.04 -1.16
N ILE A 272 -12.64 -19.86 -1.15
CA ILE A 272 -12.17 -19.24 0.10
C ILE A 272 -13.32 -18.94 1.03
N LYS A 273 -14.41 -18.38 0.56
CA LYS A 273 -15.59 -18.09 1.39
C LYS A 273 -16.23 -19.34 1.98
N LYS A 274 -16.24 -20.46 1.23
CA LYS A 274 -16.74 -21.75 1.72
C LYS A 274 -15.85 -22.32 2.83
N GLN A 275 -14.53 -22.28 2.65
CA GLN A 275 -13.56 -22.88 3.57
C GLN A 275 -13.22 -22.00 4.77
N ARG A 276 -13.26 -20.67 4.62
CA ARG A 276 -12.80 -19.67 5.60
C ARG A 276 -13.71 -18.43 5.57
N LYS A 277 -14.90 -18.56 6.20
CA LYS A 277 -15.94 -17.48 6.23
C LYS A 277 -15.41 -16.14 6.76
N SER A 278 -14.44 -16.16 7.70
CA SER A 278 -13.82 -14.97 8.27
C SER A 278 -12.87 -14.23 7.31
N PHE A 279 -12.41 -14.88 6.22
CA PHE A 279 -11.48 -14.23 5.33
C PHE A 279 -12.18 -13.16 4.50
N TRP A 280 -11.63 -11.95 4.55
CA TRP A 280 -12.07 -10.89 3.66
C TRP A 280 -11.48 -11.08 2.26
N THR A 281 -12.32 -10.93 1.26
CA THR A 281 -11.92 -11.06 -0.14
C THR A 281 -12.51 -9.94 -0.99
N LYS A 282 -11.75 -9.43 -1.96
CA LYS A 282 -12.21 -8.41 -2.89
C LYS A 282 -11.50 -8.51 -4.24
N ILE A 283 -12.28 -8.51 -5.33
CA ILE A 283 -11.72 -8.38 -6.68
C ILE A 283 -11.44 -6.89 -6.93
N VAL A 284 -10.23 -6.59 -7.38
CA VAL A 284 -9.73 -5.24 -7.67
C VAL A 284 -8.98 -5.22 -8.99
N LYS A 285 -8.67 -4.01 -9.47
CA LYS A 285 -7.82 -3.78 -10.65
C LYS A 285 -6.79 -2.68 -10.36
N THR A 286 -5.68 -2.69 -11.08
CA THR A 286 -4.70 -1.59 -11.06
C THR A 286 -5.34 -0.29 -11.54
N VAL A 287 -4.84 0.86 -11.01
CA VAL A 287 -5.36 2.22 -11.27
C VAL A 287 -4.55 2.90 -12.35
#